data_f7eca17a804e982faab9a295a3b4a3c9
#
_entry.id   f7eca17a804e982faab9a295a3b4a3c9
#
_cell.length_a   1.000
_cell.length_b   1.000
_cell.length_c   1.000
_cell.angle_alpha   90.00
_cell.angle_beta   90.00
_cell.angle_gamma   90.00
#
_symmetry.space_group_name_H-M   'P 1'
#
loop_
_entity.id
_entity.type
_entity.pdbx_description
1 polymer ?
#
loop_
_entity_poly.entity_id
_entity_poly.type
_entity_poly.pdbx_seq_one_letter_code
_entity_poly.pdbx_strand_id
1 'polypeptide(L)'
;MMNKILLFLAIGFATGMLSCSQQTLEKTDSLPQTYTISQERLLDKIKGGWAGQTIGVAYGGPTEFRYRSAMIQDYVPISYADGCIKNYFKHAPGLFDDIYMDLTFVEVFDRLGIDAPVDSFAHAFAHADYGLWHANQAARYNILNGIMPPASGHWLNNPHADDIDYQIEADFAGLMTPGMPNTASEISDKIGHIMNYGDGWYGGVYIGAMYSLAFISDDINIVVQEALKTIPENS
;
A
#
# COMPACT_ATOMS: atom_id res chain seq x y z
N MET A 1 36.68 82.95 22.19
CA MET A 1 36.06 81.81 22.86
C MET A 1 35.08 81.21 21.87
N MET A 2 35.43 80.03 21.36
CA MET A 2 34.75 79.40 20.19
C MET A 2 33.69 78.44 20.63
N ASN A 3 32.46 78.69 20.21
CA ASN A 3 31.35 77.70 20.35
C ASN A 3 31.45 76.65 19.24
N LYS A 4 31.58 75.40 19.63
CA LYS A 4 31.53 74.29 18.72
C LYS A 4 30.05 73.83 18.57
N ILE A 5 29.52 73.97 17.38
CA ILE A 5 28.22 73.39 17.00
C ILE A 5 28.47 71.93 16.58
N LEU A 6 27.87 71.01 17.32
CA LEU A 6 27.84 69.55 16.98
C LEU A 6 26.63 69.28 16.06
N LEU A 7 26.90 68.90 14.83
CA LEU A 7 25.90 68.46 13.89
C LEU A 7 25.69 66.97 14.01
N PHE A 8 24.50 66.52 14.50
CA PHE A 8 24.11 65.11 14.51
C PHE A 8 23.46 64.74 13.16
N LEU A 9 24.16 63.92 12.38
CA LEU A 9 23.57 63.24 11.23
C LEU A 9 22.81 62.03 11.72
N ALA A 10 21.48 62.03 11.62
CA ALA A 10 20.65 60.85 11.82
C ALA A 10 20.60 60.05 10.51
N ILE A 11 21.30 58.92 10.47
CA ILE A 11 21.19 57.97 9.40
C ILE A 11 19.99 57.04 9.73
N GLY A 12 18.88 57.25 9.05
CA GLY A 12 17.72 56.38 9.11
C GLY A 12 18.00 55.07 8.40
N PHE A 13 18.15 54.01 9.14
CA PHE A 13 18.12 52.63 8.60
C PHE A 13 16.66 52.24 8.38
N ALA A 14 16.18 52.25 7.15
CA ALA A 14 14.93 51.63 6.74
C ALA A 14 15.15 50.13 6.69
N THR A 15 14.84 49.41 7.74
CA THR A 15 14.72 47.95 7.72
C THR A 15 13.42 47.59 6.98
N GLY A 16 13.54 47.28 5.72
CA GLY A 16 12.47 46.62 4.98
C GLY A 16 12.20 45.23 5.56
N MET A 17 11.14 45.09 6.34
CA MET A 17 10.61 43.79 6.68
C MET A 17 10.03 43.17 5.42
N LEU A 18 10.77 42.25 4.78
CA LEU A 18 10.18 41.28 3.89
C LEU A 18 9.27 40.38 4.75
N SER A 19 7.99 40.71 4.75
CA SER A 19 6.95 39.80 5.20
C SER A 19 6.91 38.62 4.22
N CYS A 20 7.59 37.54 4.59
CA CYS A 20 7.37 36.25 3.98
C CYS A 20 5.96 35.84 4.39
N SER A 21 4.99 36.05 3.51
CA SER A 21 3.67 35.47 3.69
C SER A 21 3.85 33.97 3.66
N GLN A 22 3.90 33.33 4.82
CA GLN A 22 3.57 31.95 4.96
C GLN A 22 2.14 31.81 4.44
N GLN A 23 2.02 31.33 3.20
CA GLN A 23 0.77 30.69 2.78
C GLN A 23 0.60 29.50 3.74
N THR A 24 -0.21 29.70 4.74
CA THR A 24 -0.81 28.62 5.49
C THR A 24 -1.57 27.77 4.47
N LEU A 25 -1.02 26.60 4.18
CA LEU A 25 -1.75 25.49 3.59
C LEU A 25 -2.77 25.02 4.64
N GLU A 26 -3.80 25.83 4.92
CA GLU A 26 -5.03 25.39 5.56
C GLU A 26 -6.02 25.05 4.46
N LYS A 27 -5.94 23.83 4.01
CA LYS A 27 -7.10 23.04 3.62
C LYS A 27 -6.78 21.60 3.98
N THR A 28 -7.02 21.26 5.23
CA THR A 28 -7.38 19.90 5.58
C THR A 28 -8.74 19.66 4.93
N ASP A 29 -8.75 19.23 3.68
CA ASP A 29 -9.92 18.65 3.06
C ASP A 29 -10.16 17.35 3.81
N SER A 30 -10.99 17.43 4.88
CA SER A 30 -11.46 16.26 5.58
C SER A 30 -12.26 15.43 4.58
N LEU A 31 -12.02 14.13 4.57
CA LEU A 31 -12.78 13.20 3.74
C LEU A 31 -14.29 13.39 4.00
N PRO A 32 -15.15 13.31 2.98
CA PRO A 32 -16.58 13.47 3.15
C PRO A 32 -17.14 12.36 4.03
N GLN A 33 -18.05 12.67 4.95
CA GLN A 33 -18.74 11.68 5.78
C GLN A 33 -19.64 10.73 4.96
N THR A 34 -20.10 11.19 3.81
CA THR A 34 -20.87 10.38 2.87
C THR A 34 -20.38 10.64 1.46
N TYR A 35 -20.22 9.58 0.69
CA TYR A 35 -19.78 9.62 -0.68
C TYR A 35 -20.74 8.86 -1.57
N THR A 36 -21.09 9.43 -2.72
CA THR A 36 -21.92 8.79 -3.72
C THR A 36 -21.10 8.57 -4.99
N ILE A 37 -21.04 7.33 -5.43
CA ILE A 37 -20.36 6.96 -6.66
C ILE A 37 -21.33 6.25 -7.61
N SER A 38 -21.31 6.58 -8.90
CA SER A 38 -22.08 5.84 -9.89
C SER A 38 -21.55 4.42 -10.06
N GLN A 39 -22.44 3.50 -10.43
CA GLN A 39 -22.02 2.11 -10.70
C GLN A 39 -20.95 2.02 -11.79
N GLU A 40 -21.05 2.85 -12.82
CA GLU A 40 -20.07 2.94 -13.90
C GLU A 40 -18.68 3.35 -13.36
N ARG A 41 -18.63 4.42 -12.56
CA ARG A 41 -17.38 4.92 -11.95
C ARG A 41 -16.82 3.94 -10.96
N LEU A 42 -17.66 3.25 -10.18
CA LEU A 42 -17.24 2.20 -9.26
C LEU A 42 -16.53 1.07 -10.02
N LEU A 43 -17.14 0.58 -11.10
CA LEU A 43 -16.58 -0.48 -11.93
C LEU A 43 -15.29 -0.05 -12.61
N ASP A 44 -15.21 1.21 -13.08
CA ASP A 44 -14.01 1.79 -13.68
C ASP A 44 -12.84 1.81 -12.67
N LYS A 45 -13.10 2.28 -11.44
CA LYS A 45 -12.08 2.29 -10.37
C LYS A 45 -11.62 0.87 -9.97
N ILE A 46 -12.54 -0.10 -9.87
CA ILE A 46 -12.17 -1.51 -9.61
C ILE A 46 -11.26 -2.05 -10.72
N LYS A 47 -11.63 -1.83 -11.98
CA LYS A 47 -10.79 -2.23 -13.13
C LYS A 47 -9.45 -1.50 -13.13
N GLY A 48 -9.45 -0.22 -12.76
CA GLY A 48 -8.24 0.58 -12.62
C GLY A 48 -7.30 0.04 -11.55
N GLY A 49 -7.83 -0.41 -10.41
CA GLY A 49 -7.06 -1.04 -9.34
C GLY A 49 -6.35 -2.32 -9.81
N TRP A 50 -7.09 -3.26 -10.38
CA TRP A 50 -6.50 -4.50 -10.93
C TRP A 50 -5.49 -4.25 -12.06
N ALA A 51 -5.77 -3.27 -12.91
CA ALA A 51 -4.83 -2.87 -13.96
C ALA A 51 -3.57 -2.24 -13.36
N GLY A 52 -3.73 -1.39 -12.35
CA GLY A 52 -2.62 -0.74 -11.66
C GLY A 52 -1.67 -1.73 -11.00
N GLN A 53 -2.22 -2.71 -10.27
CA GLN A 53 -1.44 -3.79 -9.68
C GLN A 53 -0.66 -4.56 -10.77
N THR A 54 -1.34 -5.02 -11.81
CA THR A 54 -0.70 -5.77 -12.92
C THR A 54 0.41 -4.96 -13.60
N ILE A 55 0.18 -3.66 -13.81
CA ILE A 55 1.18 -2.75 -14.37
C ILE A 55 2.37 -2.59 -13.43
N GLY A 56 2.09 -2.38 -12.13
CA GLY A 56 3.12 -2.23 -11.09
C GLY A 56 4.05 -3.42 -11.01
N VAL A 57 3.50 -4.62 -10.94
CA VAL A 57 4.24 -5.90 -10.96
C VAL A 57 5.12 -5.99 -12.21
N ALA A 58 4.55 -5.79 -13.39
CA ALA A 58 5.31 -5.90 -14.64
C ALA A 58 6.37 -4.80 -14.82
N TYR A 59 6.15 -3.61 -14.25
CA TYR A 59 7.09 -2.50 -14.28
C TYR A 59 8.24 -2.69 -13.27
N GLY A 60 7.94 -3.20 -12.07
CA GLY A 60 8.89 -3.45 -11.01
C GLY A 60 9.79 -4.67 -11.26
N GLY A 61 9.25 -5.71 -11.87
CA GLY A 61 9.92 -7.00 -12.05
C GLY A 61 11.34 -6.95 -12.63
N PRO A 62 11.65 -6.14 -13.67
CA PRO A 62 13.01 -6.02 -14.18
C PRO A 62 14.05 -5.49 -13.19
N THR A 63 13.61 -4.81 -12.13
CA THR A 63 14.48 -4.18 -11.12
C THR A 63 14.47 -4.91 -9.79
N GLU A 64 13.57 -5.86 -9.60
CA GLU A 64 13.42 -6.65 -8.39
C GLU A 64 14.77 -7.27 -7.97
N PHE A 65 15.10 -7.13 -6.68
CA PHE A 65 16.37 -7.56 -6.06
C PHE A 65 17.66 -6.96 -6.65
N ARG A 66 17.62 -6.10 -7.67
CA ARG A 66 18.83 -5.54 -8.30
C ARG A 66 19.41 -4.33 -7.55
N TYR A 67 18.56 -3.59 -6.80
CA TYR A 67 18.95 -2.34 -6.14
C TYR A 67 18.81 -2.44 -4.61
N ARG A 68 19.30 -3.52 -4.03
CA ARG A 68 19.26 -3.73 -2.58
C ARG A 68 20.09 -2.66 -1.88
N SER A 69 19.49 -2.02 -0.86
CA SER A 69 20.12 -0.95 -0.07
C SER A 69 20.57 0.28 -0.89
N ALA A 70 20.03 0.47 -2.08
CA ALA A 70 20.30 1.61 -2.94
C ALA A 70 19.05 2.07 -3.68
N MET A 71 18.94 3.36 -3.94
CA MET A 71 17.88 3.90 -4.82
C MET A 71 18.32 3.79 -6.28
N ILE A 72 17.36 3.44 -7.14
CA ILE A 72 17.54 3.49 -8.60
C ILE A 72 17.72 4.96 -8.97
N GLN A 73 18.79 5.27 -9.70
CA GLN A 73 19.04 6.64 -10.16
C GLN A 73 18.08 7.01 -11.30
N ASP A 74 17.65 8.26 -11.37
CA ASP A 74 16.65 8.75 -12.33
C ASP A 74 17.04 8.55 -13.80
N TYR A 75 18.36 8.47 -14.08
CA TYR A 75 18.88 8.22 -15.43
C TYR A 75 18.89 6.73 -15.84
N VAL A 76 18.55 5.81 -14.93
CA VAL A 76 18.46 4.37 -15.25
C VAL A 76 17.11 4.08 -15.91
N PRO A 77 17.08 3.69 -17.20
CA PRO A 77 15.82 3.39 -17.85
C PRO A 77 15.23 2.09 -17.33
N ILE A 78 13.98 2.11 -16.91
CA ILE A 78 13.18 0.91 -16.68
C ILE A 78 12.38 0.64 -17.94
N SER A 79 12.73 -0.45 -18.62
CA SER A 79 12.08 -0.79 -19.90
C SER A 79 10.67 -1.34 -19.65
N TYR A 80 9.68 -0.67 -20.22
CA TYR A 80 8.28 -1.10 -20.21
C TYR A 80 7.72 -0.96 -21.62
N ALA A 81 7.75 -2.05 -22.38
CA ALA A 81 7.36 -2.07 -23.79
C ALA A 81 6.00 -2.74 -23.98
N ASP A 82 5.38 -2.46 -25.13
CA ASP A 82 4.14 -3.13 -25.54
C ASP A 82 4.30 -4.66 -25.50
N GLY A 83 3.31 -5.32 -24.87
CA GLY A 83 3.30 -6.76 -24.72
C GLY A 83 4.16 -7.33 -23.59
N CYS A 84 4.83 -6.48 -22.76
CA CYS A 84 5.68 -6.93 -21.65
C CYS A 84 4.90 -7.80 -20.67
N ILE A 85 3.67 -7.42 -20.28
CA ILE A 85 2.80 -8.21 -19.38
C ILE A 85 2.58 -9.62 -19.95
N LYS A 86 2.18 -9.73 -21.20
CA LYS A 86 1.97 -11.03 -21.87
C LYS A 86 3.25 -11.85 -21.92
N ASN A 87 4.38 -11.21 -22.14
CA ASN A 87 5.69 -11.86 -22.16
C ASN A 87 6.07 -12.40 -20.78
N TYR A 88 5.85 -11.61 -19.71
CA TYR A 88 6.12 -12.05 -18.33
C TYR A 88 5.20 -13.19 -17.91
N PHE A 89 3.91 -13.13 -18.17
CA PHE A 89 2.99 -14.25 -17.91
C PHE A 89 3.44 -15.55 -18.57
N LYS A 90 4.07 -15.46 -19.74
CA LYS A 90 4.55 -16.65 -20.46
C LYS A 90 5.89 -17.18 -19.95
N HIS A 91 6.81 -16.29 -19.56
CA HIS A 91 8.22 -16.66 -19.32
C HIS A 91 8.67 -16.51 -17.87
N ALA A 92 7.94 -15.74 -17.06
CA ALA A 92 8.18 -15.52 -15.64
C ALA A 92 6.86 -15.44 -14.87
N PRO A 93 5.99 -16.48 -14.93
CA PRO A 93 4.65 -16.41 -14.30
C PRO A 93 4.71 -16.22 -12.79
N GLY A 94 5.79 -16.64 -12.14
CA GLY A 94 6.00 -16.42 -10.71
C GLY A 94 6.12 -14.95 -10.29
N LEU A 95 6.36 -14.05 -11.24
CA LEU A 95 6.37 -12.61 -11.00
C LEU A 95 4.99 -12.06 -10.58
N PHE A 96 3.91 -12.79 -10.83
CA PHE A 96 2.53 -12.36 -10.59
C PHE A 96 1.91 -13.04 -9.37
N ASP A 97 2.71 -13.44 -8.39
CA ASP A 97 2.24 -14.00 -7.12
C ASP A 97 1.27 -13.07 -6.39
N ASP A 98 1.53 -11.77 -6.37
CA ASP A 98 0.61 -10.73 -5.89
C ASP A 98 -0.83 -10.98 -6.39
N ILE A 99 -0.99 -11.09 -7.70
CA ILE A 99 -2.30 -11.22 -8.35
C ILE A 99 -2.92 -12.59 -8.05
N TYR A 100 -2.13 -13.66 -8.07
CA TYR A 100 -2.63 -15.01 -7.79
C TYR A 100 -3.14 -15.14 -6.37
N MET A 101 -2.47 -14.50 -5.42
CA MET A 101 -2.86 -14.48 -4.01
C MET A 101 -4.15 -13.71 -3.82
N ASP A 102 -4.22 -12.47 -4.31
CA ASP A 102 -5.43 -11.65 -4.28
C ASP A 102 -6.64 -12.39 -4.86
N LEU A 103 -6.49 -12.97 -6.05
CA LEU A 103 -7.56 -13.71 -6.71
C LEU A 103 -7.98 -14.95 -5.93
N THR A 104 -7.06 -15.62 -5.22
CA THR A 104 -7.36 -16.75 -4.34
C THR A 104 -8.27 -16.31 -3.20
N PHE A 105 -7.99 -15.18 -2.58
CA PHE A 105 -8.82 -14.68 -1.48
C PHE A 105 -10.17 -14.15 -1.98
N VAL A 106 -10.19 -13.47 -3.12
CA VAL A 106 -11.45 -13.01 -3.76
C VAL A 106 -12.35 -14.19 -4.12
N GLU A 107 -11.80 -15.30 -4.62
CA GLU A 107 -12.57 -16.53 -4.92
C GLU A 107 -13.24 -17.09 -3.66
N VAL A 108 -12.54 -17.10 -2.53
CA VAL A 108 -13.13 -17.57 -1.27
C VAL A 108 -14.28 -16.66 -0.82
N PHE A 109 -14.12 -15.34 -0.94
CA PHE A 109 -15.21 -14.41 -0.66
C PHE A 109 -16.41 -14.58 -1.61
N ASP A 110 -16.16 -14.76 -2.90
CA ASP A 110 -17.23 -14.99 -3.89
C ASP A 110 -18.02 -16.27 -3.59
N ARG A 111 -17.35 -17.32 -3.20
CA ARG A 111 -17.95 -18.62 -2.92
C ARG A 111 -18.62 -18.72 -1.56
N LEU A 112 -18.05 -18.11 -0.51
CA LEU A 112 -18.48 -18.31 0.89
C LEU A 112 -19.07 -17.05 1.54
N GLY A 113 -18.95 -15.90 0.89
CA GLY A 113 -19.42 -14.61 1.41
C GLY A 113 -18.42 -13.89 2.32
N ILE A 114 -18.78 -12.69 2.74
CA ILE A 114 -17.90 -11.78 3.51
C ILE A 114 -17.54 -12.34 4.90
N ASP A 115 -18.40 -13.18 5.46
CA ASP A 115 -18.23 -13.79 6.78
C ASP A 115 -17.43 -15.11 6.74
N ALA A 116 -16.88 -15.47 5.57
CA ALA A 116 -16.07 -16.69 5.44
C ALA A 116 -15.01 -16.80 6.54
N PRO A 117 -14.87 -17.97 7.19
CA PRO A 117 -13.89 -18.17 8.26
C PRO A 117 -12.46 -18.15 7.68
N VAL A 118 -11.50 -17.66 8.47
CA VAL A 118 -10.09 -17.54 8.06
C VAL A 118 -9.50 -18.88 7.60
N ASP A 119 -9.93 -19.99 8.18
CA ASP A 119 -9.47 -21.33 7.79
C ASP A 119 -9.78 -21.65 6.32
N SER A 120 -10.87 -21.12 5.76
CA SER A 120 -11.21 -21.30 4.35
C SER A 120 -10.22 -20.62 3.43
N PHE A 121 -9.76 -19.42 3.79
CA PHE A 121 -8.72 -18.68 3.06
C PHE A 121 -7.38 -19.40 3.20
N ALA A 122 -7.01 -19.79 4.42
CA ALA A 122 -5.78 -20.53 4.66
C ALA A 122 -5.73 -21.84 3.88
N HIS A 123 -6.85 -22.55 3.79
CA HIS A 123 -6.97 -23.79 3.03
C HIS A 123 -6.81 -23.55 1.53
N ALA A 124 -7.51 -22.57 0.97
CA ALA A 124 -7.40 -22.21 -0.45
C ALA A 124 -5.96 -21.82 -0.81
N PHE A 125 -5.36 -20.96 0.00
CA PHE A 125 -3.97 -20.53 -0.12
C PHE A 125 -2.96 -21.69 -0.05
N ALA A 126 -3.08 -22.56 0.96
CA ALA A 126 -2.11 -23.62 1.17
C ALA A 126 -2.14 -24.71 0.07
N HIS A 127 -3.28 -24.89 -0.59
CA HIS A 127 -3.46 -25.91 -1.62
C HIS A 127 -3.41 -25.36 -3.07
N ALA A 128 -3.13 -24.07 -3.23
CA ALA A 128 -2.97 -23.49 -4.56
C ALA A 128 -1.68 -23.97 -5.25
N ASP A 129 -1.72 -24.12 -6.58
CA ASP A 129 -0.64 -24.73 -7.38
C ASP A 129 0.48 -23.74 -7.77
N TYR A 130 0.34 -22.45 -7.48
CA TYR A 130 1.39 -21.48 -7.80
C TYR A 130 2.55 -21.51 -6.81
N GLY A 131 3.74 -21.07 -7.29
CA GLY A 131 4.93 -20.92 -6.45
C GLY A 131 4.74 -19.87 -5.38
N LEU A 132 5.35 -20.07 -4.22
CA LEU A 132 5.38 -19.12 -3.11
C LEU A 132 6.80 -18.99 -2.58
N TRP A 133 7.09 -17.83 -1.99
CA TRP A 133 8.38 -17.51 -1.41
C TRP A 133 8.20 -16.97 0.00
N HIS A 134 9.29 -16.75 0.72
CA HIS A 134 9.38 -16.02 1.98
C HIS A 134 8.26 -16.36 2.99
N ALA A 135 7.53 -15.36 3.45
CA ALA A 135 6.47 -15.55 4.45
C ALA A 135 5.34 -16.45 3.93
N ASN A 136 4.99 -16.33 2.66
CA ASN A 136 3.99 -17.15 2.00
C ASN A 136 4.39 -18.62 1.97
N GLN A 137 5.63 -18.92 1.60
CA GLN A 137 6.11 -20.31 1.56
C GLN A 137 6.14 -20.93 2.96
N ALA A 138 6.61 -20.18 3.96
CA ALA A 138 6.64 -20.64 5.34
C ALA A 138 5.22 -20.85 5.90
N ALA A 139 4.29 -19.92 5.61
CA ALA A 139 2.89 -20.05 6.02
C ALA A 139 2.21 -21.26 5.37
N ARG A 140 2.41 -21.51 4.06
CA ARG A 140 1.94 -22.72 3.38
C ARG A 140 2.44 -23.98 4.07
N TYR A 141 3.73 -24.05 4.37
CA TYR A 141 4.33 -25.18 5.09
C TYR A 141 3.67 -25.37 6.46
N ASN A 142 3.50 -24.29 7.22
CA ASN A 142 2.87 -24.32 8.54
C ASN A 142 1.44 -24.88 8.47
N ILE A 143 0.60 -24.34 7.57
CA ILE A 143 -0.79 -24.75 7.42
C ILE A 143 -0.91 -26.22 7.02
N LEU A 144 -0.09 -26.67 6.06
CA LEU A 144 -0.07 -28.08 5.63
C LEU A 144 0.40 -29.03 6.75
N ASN A 145 1.10 -28.52 7.76
CA ASN A 145 1.50 -29.27 8.97
C ASN A 145 0.58 -29.01 10.18
N GLY A 146 -0.59 -28.38 9.98
CA GLY A 146 -1.61 -28.19 11.00
C GLY A 146 -1.43 -26.94 11.88
N ILE A 147 -0.49 -26.06 11.55
CA ILE A 147 -0.34 -24.75 12.22
C ILE A 147 -1.20 -23.74 11.46
N MET A 148 -2.42 -23.53 11.95
CA MET A 148 -3.42 -22.67 11.32
C MET A 148 -3.24 -21.19 11.69
N PRO A 149 -3.85 -20.22 10.94
CA PRO A 149 -3.87 -18.81 11.33
C PRO A 149 -4.50 -18.61 12.72
N PRO A 150 -4.05 -17.61 13.47
CA PRO A 150 -2.99 -16.65 13.14
C PRO A 150 -1.57 -17.18 13.41
N ALA A 151 -1.44 -18.39 13.95
CA ALA A 151 -0.14 -18.96 14.31
C ALA A 151 0.75 -19.26 13.11
N SER A 152 0.18 -19.51 11.92
CA SER A 152 0.93 -19.78 10.68
C SER A 152 1.79 -18.60 10.23
N GLY A 153 1.30 -17.36 10.39
CA GLY A 153 2.01 -16.13 10.05
C GLY A 153 2.86 -15.57 11.20
N HIS A 154 2.64 -16.06 12.43
CA HIS A 154 3.29 -15.51 13.61
C HIS A 154 4.80 -15.74 13.61
N TRP A 155 5.59 -14.76 14.02
CA TRP A 155 7.06 -14.80 14.03
C TRP A 155 7.69 -15.98 14.78
N LEU A 156 6.97 -16.62 15.70
CA LEU A 156 7.43 -17.87 16.36
C LEU A 156 7.44 -19.08 15.41
N ASN A 157 6.62 -19.06 14.37
CA ASN A 157 6.45 -20.16 13.42
C ASN A 157 6.85 -19.77 11.99
N ASN A 158 6.94 -18.48 11.71
CA ASN A 158 7.28 -17.96 10.39
C ASN A 158 8.48 -16.99 10.52
N PRO A 159 9.69 -17.41 10.10
CA PRO A 159 10.88 -16.57 10.20
C PRO A 159 10.86 -15.36 9.26
N HIS A 160 9.88 -15.29 8.37
CA HIS A 160 9.65 -14.24 7.40
C HIS A 160 8.43 -13.38 7.73
N ALA A 161 7.92 -13.44 8.96
CA ALA A 161 6.70 -12.77 9.37
C ALA A 161 6.66 -11.25 9.04
N ASP A 162 7.80 -10.58 9.04
CA ASP A 162 7.94 -9.15 8.72
C ASP A 162 8.32 -8.88 7.25
N ASP A 163 8.36 -9.90 6.39
CA ASP A 163 8.60 -9.70 4.96
C ASP A 163 7.36 -9.07 4.28
N ILE A 164 7.51 -8.62 3.04
CA ILE A 164 6.51 -7.79 2.34
C ILE A 164 5.30 -8.55 1.80
N ASP A 165 5.19 -9.85 2.01
CA ASP A 165 4.24 -10.71 1.30
C ASP A 165 2.80 -10.20 1.38
N TYR A 166 2.27 -9.96 2.58
CA TYR A 166 0.90 -9.42 2.68
C TYR A 166 0.77 -7.98 2.14
N GLN A 167 1.84 -7.20 2.15
CA GLN A 167 1.81 -5.85 1.57
C GLN A 167 1.52 -5.87 0.06
N ILE A 168 2.02 -6.87 -0.66
CA ILE A 168 1.79 -7.00 -2.10
C ILE A 168 0.47 -7.72 -2.44
N GLU A 169 -0.26 -8.21 -1.45
CA GLU A 169 -1.45 -9.05 -1.57
C GLU A 169 -2.69 -8.46 -0.86
N ALA A 170 -2.69 -7.19 -0.54
CA ALA A 170 -3.75 -6.54 0.22
C ALA A 170 -4.68 -5.67 -0.64
N ASP A 171 -4.43 -5.55 -1.93
CA ASP A 171 -5.13 -4.69 -2.86
C ASP A 171 -6.63 -5.02 -2.89
N PHE A 172 -6.97 -6.32 -2.89
CA PHE A 172 -8.36 -6.79 -2.90
C PHE A 172 -9.14 -6.28 -1.68
N ALA A 173 -8.52 -6.17 -0.49
CA ALA A 173 -9.19 -5.71 0.72
C ALA A 173 -9.73 -4.29 0.54
N GLY A 174 -8.92 -3.39 -0.06
CA GLY A 174 -9.33 -2.04 -0.40
C GLY A 174 -10.31 -1.98 -1.56
N LEU A 175 -10.13 -2.80 -2.59
CA LEU A 175 -11.04 -2.87 -3.75
C LEU A 175 -12.44 -3.37 -3.37
N MET A 176 -12.56 -4.21 -2.35
CA MET A 176 -13.82 -4.70 -1.79
C MET A 176 -14.50 -3.72 -0.85
N THR A 177 -13.81 -2.69 -0.37
CA THR A 177 -14.29 -1.76 0.68
C THR A 177 -14.19 -0.30 0.23
N PRO A 178 -14.89 0.13 -0.85
CA PRO A 178 -14.80 1.47 -1.38
C PRO A 178 -15.12 2.56 -0.34
N GLY A 179 -14.12 3.39 0.00
CA GLY A 179 -14.25 4.47 0.99
C GLY A 179 -14.40 4.02 2.45
N MET A 180 -14.12 2.76 2.75
CA MET A 180 -14.22 2.16 4.09
C MET A 180 -12.87 1.60 4.56
N PRO A 181 -11.86 2.44 4.84
CA PRO A 181 -10.50 1.98 5.17
C PRO A 181 -10.45 1.13 6.44
N ASN A 182 -11.32 1.39 7.43
CA ASN A 182 -11.39 0.55 8.64
C ASN A 182 -11.87 -0.87 8.32
N THR A 183 -12.84 -1.02 7.42
CA THR A 183 -13.28 -2.35 6.97
C THR A 183 -12.21 -3.06 6.15
N ALA A 184 -11.42 -2.33 5.34
CA ALA A 184 -10.23 -2.88 4.72
C ALA A 184 -9.24 -3.42 5.76
N SER A 185 -9.03 -2.69 6.86
CA SER A 185 -8.17 -3.12 7.97
C SER A 185 -8.70 -4.38 8.67
N GLU A 186 -10.03 -4.50 8.86
CA GLU A 186 -10.65 -5.71 9.42
C GLU A 186 -10.46 -6.95 8.51
N ILE A 187 -10.57 -6.78 7.20
CA ILE A 187 -10.26 -7.84 6.23
C ILE A 187 -8.77 -8.19 6.30
N SER A 188 -7.91 -7.19 6.37
CA SER A 188 -6.46 -7.36 6.50
C SER A 188 -6.06 -8.06 7.79
N ASP A 189 -6.73 -7.78 8.91
CA ASP A 189 -6.52 -8.49 10.16
C ASP A 189 -6.88 -9.99 10.04
N LYS A 190 -8.02 -10.28 9.41
CA LYS A 190 -8.47 -11.66 9.20
C LYS A 190 -7.51 -12.46 8.32
N ILE A 191 -7.02 -11.88 7.21
CA ILE A 191 -6.32 -12.62 6.16
C ILE A 191 -4.81 -12.47 6.26
N GLY A 192 -4.31 -11.28 6.55
CA GLY A 192 -2.88 -11.01 6.56
C GLY A 192 -2.10 -11.84 7.58
N HIS A 193 -2.76 -12.23 8.68
CA HIS A 193 -2.17 -13.12 9.68
C HIS A 193 -2.07 -14.59 9.25
N ILE A 194 -2.51 -14.94 8.05
CA ILE A 194 -2.18 -16.24 7.44
C ILE A 194 -0.66 -16.35 7.25
N MET A 195 0.00 -15.25 6.79
CA MET A 195 1.41 -15.23 6.42
C MET A 195 2.27 -14.23 7.18
N ASN A 196 1.74 -13.09 7.63
CA ASN A 196 2.54 -11.99 8.18
C ASN A 196 2.10 -11.54 9.58
N TYR A 197 3.04 -10.90 10.27
CA TYR A 197 2.89 -10.15 11.52
C TYR A 197 3.80 -8.91 11.49
N GLY A 198 3.64 -8.01 12.48
CA GLY A 198 4.50 -6.84 12.60
C GLY A 198 4.38 -5.89 11.40
N ASP A 199 5.50 -5.31 10.98
CA ASP A 199 5.53 -4.31 9.90
C ASP A 199 5.17 -4.91 8.54
N GLY A 200 5.43 -6.20 8.31
CA GLY A 200 5.00 -6.90 7.09
C GLY A 200 3.47 -6.92 6.96
N TRP A 201 2.76 -7.15 8.08
CA TRP A 201 1.30 -7.06 8.11
C TRP A 201 0.79 -5.62 8.01
N TYR A 202 1.40 -4.68 8.74
CA TYR A 202 1.02 -3.26 8.68
C TYR A 202 1.18 -2.68 7.26
N GLY A 203 2.19 -3.12 6.52
CA GLY A 203 2.33 -2.76 5.11
C GLY A 203 1.08 -3.08 4.29
N GLY A 204 0.50 -4.27 4.47
CA GLY A 204 -0.73 -4.66 3.80
C GLY A 204 -1.96 -3.88 4.28
N VAL A 205 -2.09 -3.63 5.59
CA VAL A 205 -3.16 -2.77 6.15
C VAL A 205 -3.13 -1.39 5.48
N TYR A 206 -1.94 -0.81 5.35
CA TYR A 206 -1.74 0.49 4.71
C TYR A 206 -2.11 0.46 3.22
N ILE A 207 -1.69 -0.57 2.47
CA ILE A 207 -2.05 -0.74 1.05
C ILE A 207 -3.56 -0.87 0.88
N GLY A 208 -4.21 -1.76 1.62
CA GLY A 208 -5.66 -1.93 1.58
C GLY A 208 -6.41 -0.62 1.87
N ALA A 209 -5.95 0.16 2.86
CA ALA A 209 -6.51 1.47 3.16
C ALA A 209 -6.36 2.46 2.00
N MET A 210 -5.19 2.50 1.33
CA MET A 210 -4.97 3.36 0.16
C MET A 210 -5.92 3.01 -0.99
N TYR A 211 -6.08 1.73 -1.32
CA TYR A 211 -7.03 1.29 -2.34
C TYR A 211 -8.47 1.67 -2.00
N SER A 212 -8.87 1.49 -0.74
CA SER A 212 -10.20 1.90 -0.26
C SER A 212 -10.43 3.41 -0.42
N LEU A 213 -9.47 4.23 -0.02
CA LEU A 213 -9.54 5.70 -0.08
C LEU A 213 -9.48 6.24 -1.51
N ALA A 214 -8.82 5.54 -2.43
CA ALA A 214 -8.76 5.90 -3.85
C ALA A 214 -10.15 5.90 -4.54
N PHE A 215 -11.17 5.29 -3.93
CA PHE A 215 -12.53 5.40 -4.43
C PHE A 215 -13.15 6.78 -4.19
N ILE A 216 -12.73 7.48 -3.14
CA ILE A 216 -13.35 8.73 -2.68
C ILE A 216 -12.44 9.96 -2.82
N SER A 217 -11.19 9.77 -3.19
CA SER A 217 -10.25 10.86 -3.51
C SER A 217 -9.44 10.51 -4.76
N ASP A 218 -9.21 11.51 -5.61
CA ASP A 218 -8.30 11.44 -6.75
C ASP A 218 -6.96 12.15 -6.44
N ASP A 219 -6.81 12.72 -5.22
CA ASP A 219 -5.56 13.31 -4.74
C ASP A 219 -4.72 12.25 -4.03
N ILE A 220 -3.60 11.90 -4.63
CA ILE A 220 -2.68 10.88 -4.09
C ILE A 220 -2.12 11.26 -2.71
N ASN A 221 -1.92 12.55 -2.43
CA ASN A 221 -1.40 12.98 -1.14
C ASN A 221 -2.44 12.73 -0.03
N ILE A 222 -3.72 12.99 -0.31
CA ILE A 222 -4.82 12.68 0.62
C ILE A 222 -4.89 11.18 0.84
N VAL A 223 -4.89 10.38 -0.22
CA VAL A 223 -4.93 8.91 -0.11
C VAL A 223 -3.81 8.38 0.76
N VAL A 224 -2.57 8.80 0.51
CA VAL A 224 -1.38 8.37 1.25
C VAL A 224 -1.46 8.79 2.72
N GLN A 225 -1.77 10.07 3.00
CA GLN A 225 -1.77 10.60 4.36
C GLN A 225 -2.94 10.06 5.21
N GLU A 226 -4.11 9.90 4.63
CA GLU A 226 -5.26 9.34 5.35
C GLU A 226 -5.09 7.83 5.61
N ALA A 227 -4.50 7.09 4.68
CA ALA A 227 -4.20 5.68 4.87
C ALA A 227 -3.20 5.43 6.02
N LEU A 228 -2.23 6.32 6.23
CA LEU A 228 -1.29 6.23 7.37
C LEU A 228 -1.98 6.19 8.73
N LYS A 229 -3.20 6.72 8.84
CA LYS A 229 -3.96 6.69 10.10
C LYS A 229 -4.49 5.31 10.49
N THR A 230 -4.40 4.33 9.60
CA THR A 230 -4.84 2.94 9.85
C THR A 230 -3.77 2.08 10.50
N ILE A 231 -2.53 2.56 10.57
CA ILE A 231 -1.40 1.86 11.18
C ILE A 231 -0.86 2.64 12.39
N PRO A 232 -0.17 2.00 13.34
CA PRO A 232 0.42 2.70 14.48
C PRO A 232 1.51 3.69 14.07
N GLU A 233 1.63 4.80 14.81
CA GLU A 233 2.62 5.86 14.53
C GLU A 233 4.08 5.38 14.58
N ASN A 234 4.34 4.26 15.22
CA ASN A 234 5.69 3.72 15.45
C ASN A 234 5.95 2.41 14.66
N SER A 235 5.11 2.11 13.67
CA SER A 235 5.34 0.98 12.77
C SER A 235 6.17 1.38 11.55
#